data_dbd14c2d4c52ff6c917ce4362e892dfe
#
_entry.id   dbd14c2d4c52ff6c917ce4362e892dfe
#
_cell.length_a   1.000
_cell.length_b   1.000
_cell.length_c   1.000
_cell.angle_alpha   90.00
_cell.angle_beta   90.00
_cell.angle_gamma   90.00
#
_symmetry.space_group_name_H-M   'P 1'
#
loop_
_entity.id
_entity.type
_entity.pdbx_description
1 polymer ?
#
loop_
_entity_poly.entity_id
_entity_poly.type
_entity_poly.pdbx_seq_one_letter_code
_entity_poly.pdbx_strand_id
1 'polypeptide(L)'
;GGRPIAIAKDGGEIIIEDAPEGAVLHTGGGRIVVRSSERDVRANTGGGDIELENVAGDVVASTGAGDVRINLLSSGRNEQNVDVESGRGRVVIEVPATLDARIELETAYTNNFSRRTNITSDFALENSETDQWDSSVGTPRRYVRAVGVVGNGRGLIRVRTVNGDVVLKLVNR
;
A
#
# COMPACT_ATOMS: atom_id res chain seq x y z
N GLY A 1 -5.27 -28.19 1.21
CA GLY A 1 -5.31 -26.86 1.61
C GLY A 1 -6.66 -26.20 1.53
N GLY A 2 -6.81 -25.17 2.31
CA GLY A 2 -7.99 -24.34 2.28
C GLY A 2 -8.00 -23.34 1.13
N ARG A 3 -9.07 -22.63 1.03
CA ARG A 3 -9.23 -21.57 0.03
C ARG A 3 -9.18 -20.20 0.70
N PRO A 4 -8.72 -19.16 0.00
CA PRO A 4 -8.80 -17.80 0.53
C PRO A 4 -10.26 -17.41 0.78
N ILE A 5 -10.44 -16.50 1.72
CA ILE A 5 -11.75 -15.89 1.94
C ILE A 5 -12.04 -14.99 0.75
N ALA A 6 -13.19 -15.17 0.11
CA ALA A 6 -13.58 -14.36 -1.04
C ALA A 6 -14.90 -13.66 -0.74
N ILE A 7 -14.89 -12.32 -0.70
CA ILE A 7 -16.07 -11.50 -0.43
C ILE A 7 -16.14 -10.39 -1.47
N ALA A 8 -17.29 -10.24 -2.08
CA ALA A 8 -17.59 -9.12 -2.98
C ALA A 8 -18.92 -8.51 -2.58
N LYS A 9 -18.93 -7.20 -2.34
CA LYS A 9 -20.13 -6.44 -1.93
C LYS A 9 -20.29 -5.21 -2.82
N ASP A 10 -21.51 -4.79 -3.03
CA ASP A 10 -21.80 -3.53 -3.73
C ASP A 10 -21.38 -2.32 -2.89
N GLY A 11 -21.45 -2.45 -1.58
CA GLY A 11 -20.99 -1.41 -0.64
C GLY A 11 -20.95 -1.97 0.76
N GLY A 12 -20.48 -1.16 1.69
CA GLY A 12 -20.38 -1.56 3.07
C GLY A 12 -19.02 -2.07 3.47
N GLU A 13 -18.80 -2.13 4.76
CA GLU A 13 -17.52 -2.51 5.38
C GLU A 13 -17.30 -4.02 5.33
N ILE A 14 -16.04 -4.42 5.13
CA ILE A 14 -15.62 -5.81 5.24
C ILE A 14 -14.60 -5.89 6.37
N ILE A 15 -14.87 -6.73 7.37
CA ILE A 15 -13.94 -6.97 8.48
C ILE A 15 -13.65 -8.47 8.55
N ILE A 16 -12.35 -8.82 8.46
CA ILE A 16 -11.85 -10.18 8.56
C ILE A 16 -10.93 -10.26 9.76
N GLU A 17 -11.25 -11.11 10.73
CA GLU A 17 -10.40 -11.27 11.92
C GLU A 17 -9.18 -12.13 11.63
N ASP A 18 -9.34 -13.20 10.85
CA ASP A 18 -8.25 -14.11 10.52
C ASP A 18 -8.47 -14.75 9.16
N ALA A 19 -7.44 -14.74 8.33
CA ALA A 19 -7.46 -15.33 7.00
C ALA A 19 -6.24 -16.25 6.82
N PRO A 20 -6.27 -17.47 7.38
CA PRO A 20 -5.11 -18.37 7.31
C PRO A 20 -4.74 -18.78 5.88
N GLU A 21 -5.69 -18.75 4.96
CA GLU A 21 -5.43 -19.07 3.54
C GLU A 21 -5.46 -17.85 2.64
N GLY A 22 -5.45 -16.65 3.24
CA GLY A 22 -5.50 -15.40 2.50
C GLY A 22 -6.91 -14.89 2.29
N ALA A 23 -7.03 -13.78 1.57
CA ALA A 23 -8.33 -13.15 1.33
C ALA A 23 -8.33 -12.41 -0.01
N VAL A 24 -9.46 -12.47 -0.70
CA VAL A 24 -9.76 -11.65 -1.88
C VAL A 24 -11.03 -10.88 -1.58
N LEU A 25 -10.92 -9.57 -1.41
CA LEU A 25 -11.99 -8.74 -0.88
C LEU A 25 -12.29 -7.57 -1.82
N HIS A 26 -13.56 -7.36 -2.08
CA HIS A 26 -14.01 -6.23 -2.89
C HIS A 26 -15.26 -5.60 -2.29
N THR A 27 -15.28 -4.27 -2.21
CA THR A 27 -16.48 -3.52 -1.88
C THR A 27 -16.55 -2.26 -2.73
N GLY A 28 -17.77 -1.80 -3.01
CA GLY A 28 -17.95 -0.61 -3.84
C GLY A 28 -17.57 0.70 -3.16
N GLY A 29 -17.64 0.78 -1.83
CA GLY A 29 -17.35 2.04 -1.17
C GLY A 29 -17.02 1.96 0.31
N GLY A 30 -16.99 0.78 0.88
CA GLY A 30 -16.75 0.61 2.30
C GLY A 30 -15.29 0.41 2.68
N ARG A 31 -15.04 0.46 3.96
CA ARG A 31 -13.72 0.17 4.53
C ARG A 31 -13.44 -1.33 4.51
N ILE A 32 -12.20 -1.72 4.26
CA ILE A 32 -11.77 -3.11 4.35
C ILE A 32 -10.75 -3.22 5.48
N VAL A 33 -10.99 -4.16 6.41
CA VAL A 33 -10.10 -4.43 7.53
C VAL A 33 -9.79 -5.93 7.56
N VAL A 34 -8.50 -6.27 7.56
CA VAL A 34 -8.02 -7.64 7.80
C VAL A 34 -7.05 -7.56 8.97
N ARG A 35 -7.31 -8.32 10.03
CA ARG A 35 -6.49 -8.25 11.24
C ARG A 35 -5.35 -9.24 11.25
N SER A 36 -5.46 -10.32 10.48
CA SER A 36 -4.40 -11.32 10.38
C SER A 36 -4.55 -12.12 9.09
N SER A 37 -3.46 -12.37 8.39
CA SER A 37 -3.45 -13.26 7.24
C SER A 37 -2.10 -13.94 7.12
N GLU A 38 -2.10 -15.26 6.96
CA GLU A 38 -0.87 -16.04 6.77
C GLU A 38 -0.48 -16.13 5.29
N ARG A 39 -1.38 -15.75 4.40
CA ARG A 39 -1.18 -15.83 2.95
C ARG A 39 -1.51 -14.50 2.30
N ASP A 40 -1.61 -14.50 0.99
CA ASP A 40 -1.79 -13.31 0.20
C ASP A 40 -3.14 -12.64 0.45
N VAL A 41 -3.15 -11.31 0.42
CA VAL A 41 -4.37 -10.52 0.55
C VAL A 41 -4.52 -9.62 -0.67
N ARG A 42 -5.69 -9.67 -1.27
CA ARG A 42 -6.08 -8.73 -2.32
C ARG A 42 -7.31 -7.97 -1.85
N ALA A 43 -7.18 -6.66 -1.71
CA ALA A 43 -8.25 -5.81 -1.21
C ALA A 43 -8.52 -4.66 -2.18
N ASN A 44 -9.77 -4.48 -2.56
CA ASN A 44 -10.17 -3.43 -3.49
C ASN A 44 -11.45 -2.77 -3.00
N THR A 45 -11.43 -1.44 -2.90
CA THR A 45 -12.64 -0.67 -2.59
C THR A 45 -12.72 0.57 -3.48
N GLY A 46 -13.94 1.00 -3.77
CA GLY A 46 -14.14 2.18 -4.59
C GLY A 46 -13.84 3.50 -3.90
N GLY A 47 -14.00 3.57 -2.57
CA GLY A 47 -13.81 4.84 -1.88
C GLY A 47 -13.50 4.75 -0.39
N GLY A 48 -13.30 3.57 0.15
CA GLY A 48 -13.04 3.39 1.57
C GLY A 48 -11.56 3.22 1.91
N ASP A 49 -11.27 3.23 3.19
CA ASP A 49 -9.93 2.96 3.69
C ASP A 49 -9.63 1.47 3.69
N ILE A 50 -8.36 1.12 3.55
CA ILE A 50 -7.90 -0.27 3.63
C ILE A 50 -6.92 -0.38 4.77
N GLU A 51 -7.19 -1.31 5.68
CA GLU A 51 -6.34 -1.56 6.83
C GLU A 51 -6.03 -3.05 6.91
N LEU A 52 -4.76 -3.42 6.69
CA LEU A 52 -4.30 -4.81 6.67
C LEU A 52 -3.24 -4.96 7.74
N GLU A 53 -3.54 -5.76 8.77
CA GLU A 53 -2.65 -5.99 9.90
C GLU A 53 -2.11 -7.42 9.87
N ASN A 54 -0.86 -7.59 10.27
CA ASN A 54 -0.24 -8.92 10.46
C ASN A 54 -0.35 -9.81 9.23
N VAL A 55 0.07 -9.30 8.08
CA VAL A 55 0.03 -10.04 6.82
C VAL A 55 1.39 -10.68 6.56
N ALA A 56 1.43 -11.99 6.42
CA ALA A 56 2.64 -12.74 6.15
C ALA A 56 2.85 -13.04 4.66
N GLY A 57 1.86 -12.79 3.81
CA GLY A 57 1.93 -13.02 2.37
C GLY A 57 2.11 -11.74 1.57
N ASP A 58 1.86 -11.85 0.27
CA ASP A 58 1.89 -10.72 -0.64
C ASP A 58 0.60 -9.91 -0.54
N VAL A 59 0.67 -8.62 -0.90
CA VAL A 59 -0.47 -7.71 -0.78
C VAL A 59 -0.70 -6.98 -2.10
N VAL A 60 -1.96 -6.96 -2.53
CA VAL A 60 -2.44 -6.03 -3.56
C VAL A 60 -3.60 -5.25 -2.96
N ALA A 61 -3.44 -3.94 -2.81
CA ALA A 61 -4.46 -3.08 -2.22
C ALA A 61 -4.74 -1.90 -3.14
N SER A 62 -6.02 -1.66 -3.41
CA SER A 62 -6.43 -0.57 -4.28
C SER A 62 -7.67 0.11 -3.74
N THR A 63 -7.64 1.44 -3.67
CA THR A 63 -8.81 2.24 -3.32
C THR A 63 -8.90 3.48 -4.20
N GLY A 64 -10.12 3.91 -4.47
CA GLY A 64 -10.32 5.11 -5.28
C GLY A 64 -10.05 6.40 -4.51
N ALA A 65 -10.32 6.43 -3.20
CA ALA A 65 -10.18 7.65 -2.42
C ALA A 65 -10.12 7.35 -0.92
N GLY A 66 -9.18 6.54 -0.49
CA GLY A 66 -9.03 6.22 0.93
C GLY A 66 -7.58 6.11 1.36
N ASP A 67 -7.37 6.07 2.66
CA ASP A 67 -6.06 5.82 3.23
C ASP A 67 -5.79 4.32 3.26
N VAL A 68 -4.53 3.95 3.11
CA VAL A 68 -4.12 2.55 3.15
C VAL A 68 -3.08 2.37 4.25
N ARG A 69 -3.31 1.41 5.12
CA ARG A 69 -2.35 1.05 6.17
C ARG A 69 -2.09 -0.44 6.13
N ILE A 70 -0.84 -0.81 6.03
CA ILE A 70 -0.42 -2.21 5.92
C ILE A 70 0.68 -2.48 6.92
N ASN A 71 0.52 -3.56 7.69
CA ASN A 71 1.54 -4.07 8.59
C ASN A 71 1.95 -5.46 8.12
N LEU A 72 3.19 -5.63 7.70
CA LEU A 72 3.72 -6.90 7.22
C LEU A 72 4.44 -7.65 8.32
N LEU A 73 4.22 -8.96 8.37
CA LEU A 73 4.98 -9.85 9.24
C LEU A 73 6.06 -10.57 8.44
N SER A 74 7.10 -11.00 9.13
CA SER A 74 8.09 -11.91 8.55
C SER A 74 7.40 -13.24 8.24
N SER A 75 7.50 -13.68 6.99
CA SER A 75 6.78 -14.86 6.51
C SER A 75 7.63 -16.12 6.47
N GLY A 76 8.88 -16.05 6.94
CA GLY A 76 9.84 -17.13 6.72
C GLY A 76 10.43 -17.09 5.31
N ARG A 77 9.79 -16.40 4.38
CA ARG A 77 10.38 -16.01 3.10
C ARG A 77 10.91 -14.61 3.27
N ASN A 78 12.05 -14.33 2.67
CA ASN A 78 12.62 -12.98 2.74
C ASN A 78 12.00 -12.03 1.71
N GLU A 79 11.42 -12.57 0.66
CA GLU A 79 10.76 -11.75 -0.35
C GLU A 79 9.30 -11.54 -0.02
N GLN A 80 8.84 -10.31 -0.16
CA GLN A 80 7.42 -9.97 -0.09
C GLN A 80 7.13 -8.99 -1.21
N ASN A 81 5.96 -9.15 -1.82
CA ASN A 81 5.52 -8.28 -2.88
C ASN A 81 4.28 -7.51 -2.41
N VAL A 82 4.37 -6.19 -2.51
CA VAL A 82 3.29 -5.29 -2.10
C VAL A 82 3.04 -4.31 -3.24
N ASP A 83 1.79 -4.24 -3.68
CA ASP A 83 1.38 -3.26 -4.69
C ASP A 83 0.18 -2.50 -4.14
N VAL A 84 0.36 -1.21 -3.89
CA VAL A 84 -0.66 -0.34 -3.30
C VAL A 84 -0.92 0.82 -4.23
N GLU A 85 -2.20 1.06 -4.49
CA GLU A 85 -2.63 2.19 -5.30
C GLU A 85 -3.81 2.87 -4.61
N SER A 86 -3.69 4.18 -4.42
CA SER A 86 -4.80 5.02 -3.93
C SER A 86 -4.97 6.20 -4.88
N GLY A 87 -6.21 6.44 -5.29
CA GLY A 87 -6.52 7.61 -6.10
C GLY A 87 -6.40 8.92 -5.32
N ARG A 88 -6.56 8.85 -4.00
CA ARG A 88 -6.39 9.98 -3.10
C ARG A 88 -6.29 9.46 -1.67
N GLY A 89 -5.17 9.69 -1.01
CA GLY A 89 -5.03 9.30 0.38
C GLY A 89 -3.59 9.02 0.81
N ARG A 90 -3.42 8.85 2.10
CA ARG A 90 -2.14 8.55 2.73
C ARG A 90 -1.90 7.04 2.72
N VAL A 91 -0.66 6.63 2.49
CA VAL A 91 -0.28 5.23 2.54
C VAL A 91 0.81 5.03 3.59
N VAL A 92 0.58 4.14 4.53
CA VAL A 92 1.55 3.77 5.57
C VAL A 92 1.80 2.28 5.49
N ILE A 93 3.06 1.88 5.33
CA ILE A 93 3.47 0.48 5.31
C ILE A 93 4.50 0.25 6.40
N GLU A 94 4.23 -0.71 7.27
CA GLU A 94 5.14 -1.14 8.32
C GLU A 94 5.73 -2.49 7.93
N VAL A 95 7.05 -2.59 7.93
CA VAL A 95 7.77 -3.78 7.43
C VAL A 95 8.70 -4.35 8.49
N PRO A 96 8.94 -5.67 8.47
CA PRO A 96 9.87 -6.30 9.41
C PRO A 96 11.33 -6.04 9.00
N ALA A 97 12.25 -6.24 9.96
CA ALA A 97 13.70 -6.08 9.72
C ALA A 97 14.24 -7.09 8.70
N THR A 98 13.53 -8.17 8.45
CA THR A 98 13.90 -9.21 7.49
C THR A 98 13.52 -8.91 6.04
N LEU A 99 12.96 -7.73 5.80
CA LEU A 99 12.51 -7.35 4.46
C LEU A 99 13.64 -7.46 3.43
N ASP A 100 13.32 -8.06 2.29
CA ASP A 100 14.23 -8.17 1.15
C ASP A 100 13.42 -7.78 -0.09
N ALA A 101 13.52 -6.52 -0.47
CA ALA A 101 12.67 -5.99 -1.54
C ALA A 101 13.30 -4.76 -2.20
N ARG A 102 12.95 -4.61 -3.46
CA ARG A 102 13.12 -3.35 -4.16
C ARG A 102 11.96 -2.43 -3.76
N ILE A 103 12.24 -1.16 -3.54
CA ILE A 103 11.25 -0.20 -3.07
C ILE A 103 11.03 0.87 -4.12
N GLU A 104 9.78 1.07 -4.51
CA GLU A 104 9.36 2.09 -5.46
C GLU A 104 8.14 2.81 -4.89
N LEU A 105 8.36 4.01 -4.35
CA LEU A 105 7.31 4.81 -3.74
C LEU A 105 7.04 6.05 -4.57
N GLU A 106 5.77 6.35 -4.81
CA GLU A 106 5.38 7.52 -5.57
C GLU A 106 4.16 8.18 -4.94
N THR A 107 4.20 9.49 -4.78
CA THR A 107 3.03 10.30 -4.48
C THR A 107 3.02 11.51 -5.41
N ALA A 108 1.84 11.98 -5.74
CA ALA A 108 1.66 13.17 -6.54
C ALA A 108 0.85 14.20 -5.76
N TYR A 109 1.09 15.47 -6.02
CA TYR A 109 0.23 16.52 -5.49
C TYR A 109 -0.28 17.38 -6.65
N THR A 110 -1.59 17.63 -6.62
CA THR A 110 -2.25 18.42 -7.66
C THR A 110 -2.05 19.92 -7.39
N ASN A 111 -2.21 20.74 -8.43
CA ASN A 111 -2.01 22.19 -8.30
C ASN A 111 -3.06 22.87 -7.42
N ASN A 112 -4.17 22.19 -7.12
CA ASN A 112 -5.22 22.69 -6.23
C ASN A 112 -5.14 22.11 -4.81
N PHE A 113 -4.09 21.32 -4.52
CA PHE A 113 -3.85 20.80 -3.18
C PHE A 113 -3.12 21.86 -2.34
N SER A 114 -3.41 21.88 -1.03
CA SER A 114 -2.93 22.96 -0.16
C SER A 114 -1.45 22.85 0.19
N ARG A 115 -0.78 21.74 -0.10
CA ARG A 115 0.61 21.50 0.24
C ARG A 115 1.27 20.51 -0.70
N ARG A 116 2.62 20.46 -0.62
CA ARG A 116 3.40 19.41 -1.26
C ARG A 116 3.26 18.10 -0.47
N THR A 117 3.18 16.97 -1.17
CA THR A 117 3.20 15.66 -0.54
C THR A 117 4.64 15.21 -0.27
N ASN A 118 4.81 14.33 0.71
CA ASN A 118 6.12 13.86 1.14
C ASN A 118 6.17 12.34 1.22
N ILE A 119 7.38 11.81 1.02
CA ILE A 119 7.68 10.39 1.25
C ILE A 119 8.65 10.33 2.43
N THR A 120 8.28 9.56 3.46
CA THR A 120 9.11 9.33 4.64
C THR A 120 9.46 7.85 4.71
N SER A 121 10.73 7.53 4.94
CA SER A 121 11.18 6.14 5.01
C SER A 121 12.27 5.98 6.07
N ASP A 122 12.23 4.85 6.78
CA ASP A 122 13.30 4.44 7.68
C ASP A 122 14.49 3.83 6.92
N PHE A 123 14.33 3.60 5.63
CA PHE A 123 15.42 3.11 4.77
C PHE A 123 16.00 4.25 3.93
N ALA A 124 17.26 4.09 3.53
CA ALA A 124 17.90 5.06 2.65
C ALA A 124 17.39 4.87 1.21
N LEU A 125 16.68 5.84 0.70
CA LEU A 125 16.12 5.82 -0.64
C LEU A 125 16.59 7.03 -1.44
N GLU A 126 16.67 6.86 -2.77
CA GLU A 126 16.93 7.98 -3.67
C GLU A 126 15.62 8.70 -3.97
N ASN A 127 15.58 9.96 -3.60
CA ASN A 127 14.39 10.80 -3.77
C ASN A 127 14.52 11.66 -5.04
N SER A 128 13.41 11.79 -5.74
CA SER A 128 13.33 12.68 -6.91
C SER A 128 11.96 13.35 -6.94
N GLU A 129 11.90 14.49 -7.64
CA GLU A 129 10.68 15.26 -7.77
C GLU A 129 10.65 15.90 -9.16
N THR A 130 9.48 15.92 -9.79
CA THR A 130 9.33 16.59 -11.08
C THR A 130 9.17 18.09 -10.90
N ASP A 131 9.78 18.86 -11.80
CA ASP A 131 9.77 20.33 -11.74
C ASP A 131 8.57 20.94 -12.45
N GLN A 132 7.93 20.21 -13.32
CA GLN A 132 6.84 20.72 -14.15
C GLN A 132 5.52 20.04 -13.81
N TRP A 133 4.44 20.78 -14.01
CA TRP A 133 3.09 20.26 -13.84
C TRP A 133 2.72 19.37 -15.03
N ASP A 134 2.34 18.13 -14.72
CA ASP A 134 1.87 17.15 -15.70
C ASP A 134 0.35 17.21 -15.78
N SER A 135 -0.18 17.53 -16.93
CA SER A 135 -1.63 17.61 -17.19
C SER A 135 -2.15 16.43 -18.02
N SER A 136 -1.31 15.43 -18.29
CA SER A 136 -1.67 14.34 -19.20
C SER A 136 -2.74 13.39 -18.65
N VAL A 137 -2.93 13.35 -17.32
CA VAL A 137 -3.86 12.44 -16.66
C VAL A 137 -4.99 13.17 -15.92
N GLY A 138 -5.27 14.43 -16.25
CA GLY A 138 -6.31 15.23 -15.62
C GLY A 138 -5.76 16.46 -14.92
N THR A 139 -6.19 16.74 -13.68
CA THR A 139 -5.70 17.89 -12.91
C THR A 139 -4.18 17.94 -12.89
N PRO A 140 -3.54 19.07 -13.24
CA PRO A 140 -2.09 19.18 -13.25
C PRO A 140 -1.47 18.75 -11.93
N ARG A 141 -0.40 17.96 -11.99
CA ARG A 141 0.25 17.39 -10.80
C ARG A 141 1.77 17.32 -10.95
N ARG A 142 2.42 17.29 -9.81
CA ARG A 142 3.85 17.01 -9.70
C ARG A 142 4.03 15.71 -8.93
N TYR A 143 5.10 15.00 -9.26
CA TYR A 143 5.38 13.70 -8.67
C TYR A 143 6.56 13.77 -7.73
N VAL A 144 6.44 13.07 -6.60
CA VAL A 144 7.53 12.84 -5.65
C VAL A 144 7.76 11.34 -5.63
N ARG A 145 9.00 10.92 -5.86
CA ARG A 145 9.35 9.50 -5.94
C ARG A 145 10.53 9.17 -5.03
N ALA A 146 10.53 7.94 -4.53
CA ALA A 146 11.65 7.41 -3.77
C ALA A 146 11.87 5.97 -4.17
N VAL A 147 13.10 5.61 -4.50
CA VAL A 147 13.46 4.25 -4.93
C VAL A 147 14.68 3.77 -4.19
N GLY A 148 14.75 2.46 -3.99
CA GLY A 148 15.91 1.85 -3.34
C GLY A 148 15.79 0.34 -3.28
N VAL A 149 16.78 -0.27 -2.65
CA VAL A 149 16.84 -1.71 -2.49
C VAL A 149 17.16 -2.01 -1.02
N VAL A 150 16.40 -2.91 -0.43
CA VAL A 150 16.63 -3.43 0.91
C VAL A 150 17.00 -4.91 0.77
N GLY A 151 18.13 -5.31 1.33
CA GLY A 151 18.64 -6.66 1.15
C GLY A 151 19.13 -6.88 -0.28
N ASN A 152 18.70 -7.96 -0.89
CA ASN A 152 19.05 -8.30 -2.28
C ASN A 152 17.98 -7.87 -3.30
N GLY A 153 16.90 -7.30 -2.83
CA GLY A 153 15.84 -6.82 -3.71
C GLY A 153 15.02 -7.91 -4.37
N ARG A 154 14.76 -9.01 -3.69
CA ARG A 154 14.03 -10.16 -4.25
C ARG A 154 12.55 -9.89 -4.43
N GLY A 155 11.95 -9.19 -3.48
CA GLY A 155 10.55 -8.77 -3.58
C GLY A 155 10.41 -7.37 -4.14
N LEU A 156 9.18 -6.86 -4.15
CA LEU A 156 8.89 -5.50 -4.61
C LEU A 156 7.86 -4.86 -3.72
N ILE A 157 8.16 -3.65 -3.23
CA ILE A 157 7.17 -2.80 -2.58
C ILE A 157 6.93 -1.60 -3.49
N ARG A 158 5.74 -1.52 -4.04
CA ARG A 158 5.35 -0.49 -4.97
C ARG A 158 4.13 0.25 -4.44
N VAL A 159 4.23 1.56 -4.33
CA VAL A 159 3.15 2.40 -3.81
C VAL A 159 2.93 3.59 -4.73
N ARG A 160 1.68 3.86 -5.06
CA ARG A 160 1.28 5.05 -5.81
C ARG A 160 0.05 5.67 -5.16
N THR A 161 0.12 6.95 -4.87
CA THR A 161 -1.02 7.71 -4.35
C THR A 161 -1.01 9.15 -4.87
N VAL A 162 -2.10 9.85 -4.63
CA VAL A 162 -2.25 11.27 -5.02
C VAL A 162 -2.76 12.04 -3.81
N ASN A 163 -2.20 13.23 -3.60
CA ASN A 163 -2.57 14.14 -2.51
C ASN A 163 -2.52 13.50 -1.12
N GLY A 164 -1.59 12.57 -0.92
CA GLY A 164 -1.33 11.94 0.35
C GLY A 164 0.14 11.62 0.51
N ASP A 165 0.58 11.54 1.75
CA ASP A 165 1.96 11.19 2.05
C ASP A 165 2.13 9.67 2.02
N VAL A 166 3.36 9.23 1.74
CA VAL A 166 3.74 7.82 1.81
C VAL A 166 4.75 7.66 2.95
N VAL A 167 4.48 6.71 3.83
CA VAL A 167 5.36 6.42 4.98
C VAL A 167 5.72 4.94 4.95
N LEU A 168 7.01 4.65 4.94
CA LEU A 168 7.54 3.30 5.04
C LEU A 168 8.32 3.18 6.34
N LYS A 169 7.82 2.37 7.27
CA LYS A 169 8.41 2.23 8.60
C LYS A 169 9.00 0.85 8.82
N LEU A 170 10.14 0.82 9.49
CA LEU A 170 10.72 -0.43 10.00
C LEU A 170 10.17 -0.70 11.39
N VAL A 171 9.61 -1.88 11.58
CA VAL A 171 9.08 -2.31 12.85
C VAL A 171 9.88 -3.52 13.34
N ASN A 172 10.47 -3.40 14.53
CA ASN A 172 11.19 -4.49 15.17
C ASN A 172 10.23 -5.43 15.87
N ARG A 173 10.05 -6.60 15.33
CA ARG A 173 9.22 -7.64 15.94
C ARG A 173 9.90 -9.00 15.87
#